data_172d2a441b2d1ab58debc7c60e4d8ab9
#
_entry.id   172d2a441b2d1ab58debc7c60e4d8ab9
#
_cell.length_a   1.000
_cell.length_b   1.000
_cell.length_c   1.000
_cell.angle_alpha   90.00
_cell.angle_beta   90.00
_cell.angle_gamma   90.00
#
_symmetry.space_group_name_H-M   'P 1'
#
loop_
_entity.id
_entity.type
_entity.pdbx_description
1 polymer ?
#
loop_
_entity_poly.entity_id
_entity_poly.type
_entity_poly.pdbx_seq_one_letter_code
_entity_poly.pdbx_strand_id
1 'polypeptide(L)'
;NPKGTIVSKVVAAKSGFKVTWRKQNKQTTGYEVQYSVSSNFKKGNKTVLARKNSITSKSVSKLIVKKKYYVRVRTYKNIKINGKNVKLYSNWSKAKSVTTKK
;
A
#
# COMPACT_ATOMS: atom_id res chain seq x y z
N ASN A 1 4.78 -10.47 15.31
CA ASN A 1 4.21 -9.94 14.08
C ASN A 1 4.70 -8.52 13.82
N PRO A 2 4.91 -8.14 12.55
CA PRO A 2 5.29 -6.77 12.25
C PRO A 2 4.22 -5.78 12.71
N LYS A 3 4.67 -4.60 13.11
CA LYS A 3 3.76 -3.51 13.42
C LYS A 3 3.26 -2.89 12.13
N GLY A 4 1.98 -2.54 12.10
CA GLY A 4 1.38 -1.92 10.94
C GLY A 4 1.68 -0.44 10.83
N THR A 5 1.12 0.16 9.80
CA THR A 5 1.21 1.60 9.58
C THR A 5 -0.18 2.12 9.22
N ILE A 6 -0.27 3.40 8.99
CA ILE A 6 -1.53 4.03 8.57
C ILE A 6 -1.29 4.84 7.31
N VAL A 7 -2.33 4.94 6.48
CA VAL A 7 -2.31 5.84 5.33
C VAL A 7 -2.58 7.24 5.86
N SER A 8 -1.59 8.13 5.69
CA SER A 8 -1.75 9.49 6.17
C SER A 8 -2.52 10.37 5.18
N LYS A 9 -2.34 10.15 3.88
CA LYS A 9 -3.11 10.88 2.87
C LYS A 9 -3.03 10.18 1.53
N VAL A 10 -4.03 10.44 0.69
CA VAL A 10 -4.05 10.03 -0.71
C VAL A 10 -4.44 11.24 -1.52
N VAL A 11 -3.65 11.60 -2.51
CA VAL A 11 -3.87 12.77 -3.35
C VAL A 11 -4.14 12.33 -4.77
N ALA A 12 -5.23 12.83 -5.36
CA ALA A 12 -5.58 12.53 -6.74
C ALA A 12 -4.55 13.13 -7.70
N ALA A 13 -4.28 12.41 -8.77
CA ALA A 13 -3.39 12.85 -9.84
C ALA A 13 -4.00 12.44 -11.18
N LYS A 14 -3.44 12.94 -12.26
CA LYS A 14 -3.90 12.60 -13.60
C LYS A 14 -3.79 11.09 -13.82
N SER A 15 -4.90 10.44 -14.07
CA SER A 15 -4.98 8.99 -14.28
C SER A 15 -4.32 8.19 -13.17
N GLY A 16 -4.35 8.70 -11.92
CA GLY A 16 -3.67 8.02 -10.83
C GLY A 16 -3.85 8.71 -9.50
N PHE A 17 -2.94 8.38 -8.58
CA PHE A 17 -2.92 8.98 -7.25
C PHE A 17 -1.54 8.83 -6.64
N LYS A 18 -1.31 9.58 -5.57
CA LYS A 18 -0.13 9.41 -4.73
C LYS A 18 -0.60 9.10 -3.32
N VAL A 19 -0.15 7.98 -2.77
CA VAL A 19 -0.45 7.58 -1.41
C VAL A 19 0.77 7.81 -0.54
N THR A 20 0.54 8.35 0.65
CA THR A 20 1.58 8.55 1.65
C THR A 20 1.15 7.86 2.93
N TRP A 21 2.09 7.19 3.58
CA TRP A 21 1.83 6.48 4.82
C TRP A 21 2.88 6.84 5.85
N ARG A 22 2.60 6.46 7.09
CA ARG A 22 3.51 6.73 8.19
C ARG A 22 4.68 5.75 8.14
N LYS A 23 5.89 6.26 8.32
CA LYS A 23 7.08 5.42 8.38
C LYS A 23 6.99 4.47 9.57
N GLN A 24 7.31 3.19 9.34
CA GLN A 24 7.42 2.18 10.37
C GLN A 24 8.72 1.43 10.14
N ASN A 25 9.71 1.69 11.00
CA ASN A 25 11.03 1.08 10.82
C ASN A 25 11.30 -0.07 11.78
N LYS A 26 10.36 -0.37 12.68
CA LYS A 26 10.53 -1.48 13.62
C LYS A 26 10.01 -2.77 13.00
N GLN A 27 10.89 -3.78 12.93
CA GLN A 27 10.53 -5.08 12.37
C GLN A 27 9.88 -4.98 10.99
N THR A 28 10.38 -4.04 10.17
CA THR A 28 9.80 -3.74 8.88
C THR A 28 10.87 -3.73 7.81
N THR A 29 10.71 -4.55 6.78
CA THR A 29 11.57 -4.53 5.60
C THR A 29 11.04 -3.53 4.59
N GLY A 30 9.73 -3.47 4.42
CA GLY A 30 9.10 -2.56 3.48
C GLY A 30 7.59 -2.56 3.64
N TYR A 31 6.91 -2.13 2.60
CA TYR A 31 5.45 -1.94 2.63
C TYR A 31 4.81 -2.53 1.39
N GLU A 32 3.56 -2.94 1.54
CA GLU A 32 2.70 -3.29 0.43
C GLU A 32 1.56 -2.30 0.35
N VAL A 33 1.39 -1.69 -0.82
CA VAL A 33 0.26 -0.83 -1.12
C VAL A 33 -0.72 -1.62 -1.97
N GLN A 34 -1.96 -1.71 -1.51
CA GLN A 34 -3.01 -2.38 -2.27
C GLN A 34 -4.09 -1.37 -2.64
N TYR A 35 -4.52 -1.41 -3.89
CA TYR A 35 -5.61 -0.55 -4.32
C TYR A 35 -6.63 -1.35 -5.13
N SER A 36 -7.87 -0.88 -5.11
CA SER A 36 -8.97 -1.60 -5.73
C SER A 36 -10.11 -0.64 -6.02
N VAL A 37 -10.93 -0.97 -7.01
CA VAL A 37 -12.19 -0.25 -7.26
C VAL A 37 -13.29 -0.73 -6.30
N SER A 38 -13.07 -1.83 -5.61
CA SER A 38 -14.02 -2.39 -4.66
C SER A 38 -13.69 -1.93 -3.24
N SER A 39 -14.67 -1.42 -2.50
CA SER A 39 -14.45 -0.91 -1.14
C SER A 39 -14.02 -2.00 -0.16
N ASN A 40 -14.36 -3.25 -0.46
CA ASN A 40 -13.98 -4.37 0.41
C ASN A 40 -12.83 -5.18 -0.15
N PHE A 41 -12.18 -4.71 -1.21
CA PHE A 41 -11.03 -5.34 -1.83
C PHE A 41 -11.29 -6.78 -2.29
N LYS A 42 -12.50 -7.06 -2.74
CA LYS A 42 -12.84 -8.39 -3.23
C LYS A 42 -12.50 -8.61 -4.68
N LYS A 43 -12.48 -7.56 -5.49
CA LYS A 43 -12.23 -7.67 -6.94
C LYS A 43 -11.27 -6.59 -7.41
N GLY A 44 -10.46 -6.94 -8.40
CA GLY A 44 -9.61 -5.97 -9.06
C GLY A 44 -8.48 -5.45 -8.22
N ASN A 45 -8.06 -6.19 -7.20
CA ASN A 45 -6.98 -5.75 -6.33
C ASN A 45 -5.66 -5.72 -7.07
N LYS A 46 -4.91 -4.65 -6.88
CA LYS A 46 -3.55 -4.53 -7.37
C LYS A 46 -2.64 -4.22 -6.18
N THR A 47 -1.44 -4.76 -6.20
CA THR A 47 -0.47 -4.58 -5.12
C THR A 47 0.82 -4.02 -5.68
N VAL A 48 1.35 -3.00 -5.00
CA VAL A 48 2.64 -2.38 -5.33
C VAL A 48 3.53 -2.48 -4.10
N LEU A 49 4.79 -2.86 -4.31
CA LEU A 49 5.75 -3.01 -3.21
C LEU A 49 6.62 -1.77 -3.08
N ALA A 50 6.86 -1.36 -1.82
CA ALA A 50 7.90 -0.42 -1.47
C ALA A 50 8.95 -1.21 -0.69
N ARG A 51 10.08 -1.48 -1.31
CA ARG A 51 11.03 -2.48 -0.82
C ARG A 51 11.99 -1.97 0.25
N LYS A 52 11.80 -0.74 0.71
CA LYS A 52 12.61 -0.17 1.79
C LYS A 52 11.68 0.47 2.81
N ASN A 53 12.00 0.32 4.08
CA ASN A 53 11.16 0.92 5.13
C ASN A 53 11.32 2.45 5.20
N SER A 54 12.27 3.02 4.48
CA SER A 54 12.41 4.48 4.36
C SER A 54 11.48 5.09 3.32
N ILE A 55 10.85 4.27 2.46
CA ILE A 55 9.90 4.75 1.47
C ILE A 55 8.56 4.95 2.16
N THR A 56 8.01 6.17 2.08
CA THR A 56 6.73 6.49 2.74
C THR A 56 5.68 7.01 1.77
N SER A 57 5.95 6.94 0.47
CA SER A 57 4.97 7.34 -0.53
C SER A 57 5.16 6.55 -1.81
N LYS A 58 4.10 6.47 -2.60
CA LYS A 58 4.13 5.78 -3.87
C LYS A 58 3.11 6.43 -4.80
N SER A 59 3.52 6.66 -6.05
CA SER A 59 2.62 7.17 -7.07
C SER A 59 2.18 6.02 -7.96
N VAL A 60 0.89 5.99 -8.28
CA VAL A 60 0.31 4.99 -9.17
C VAL A 60 -0.30 5.73 -10.35
N SER A 61 -0.02 5.27 -11.56
CA SER A 61 -0.49 5.91 -12.79
C SER A 61 -1.11 4.87 -13.72
N LYS A 62 -1.56 5.35 -14.88
CA LYS A 62 -2.18 4.48 -15.90
C LYS A 62 -3.47 3.83 -15.41
N LEU A 63 -4.18 4.54 -14.54
CA LEU A 63 -5.48 4.10 -14.04
C LEU A 63 -6.60 4.74 -14.86
N ILE A 64 -7.82 4.25 -14.65
CA ILE A 64 -9.01 4.82 -15.28
C ILE A 64 -9.22 6.21 -14.70
N VAL A 65 -9.46 7.21 -15.58
CA VAL A 65 -9.71 8.58 -15.13
C VAL A 65 -11.09 8.70 -14.50
N LYS A 66 -11.23 9.64 -13.56
CA LYS A 66 -12.49 9.91 -12.87
C LYS A 66 -13.09 8.68 -12.22
N LYS A 67 -12.24 7.75 -11.77
CA LYS A 67 -12.65 6.51 -11.12
C LYS A 67 -12.23 6.54 -9.66
N LYS A 68 -13.13 6.08 -8.80
CA LYS A 68 -12.83 5.99 -7.37
C LYS A 68 -12.07 4.71 -7.06
N TYR A 69 -10.96 4.86 -6.36
CA TYR A 69 -10.14 3.75 -5.90
C TYR A 69 -10.03 3.79 -4.38
N TYR A 70 -9.91 2.62 -3.79
CA TYR A 70 -9.66 2.45 -2.36
C TYR A 70 -8.23 1.98 -2.19
N VAL A 71 -7.52 2.55 -1.21
CA VAL A 71 -6.08 2.32 -1.03
C VAL A 71 -5.82 1.98 0.42
N ARG A 72 -5.03 0.95 0.65
CA ARG A 72 -4.58 0.56 1.99
C ARG A 72 -3.14 0.08 1.93
N VAL A 73 -2.46 0.09 3.08
CA VAL A 73 -1.05 -0.25 3.17
C VAL A 73 -0.85 -1.20 4.35
N ARG A 74 0.10 -2.12 4.21
CA ARG A 74 0.59 -2.93 5.32
C ARG A 74 2.11 -2.98 5.26
N THR A 75 2.72 -3.31 6.39
CA THR A 75 4.16 -3.55 6.45
C THR A 75 4.45 -5.02 6.21
N TYR A 76 5.68 -5.31 5.81
CA TYR A 76 6.15 -6.69 5.75
C TYR A 76 7.57 -6.76 6.26
N LYS A 77 7.92 -7.94 6.75
CA LYS A 77 9.28 -8.24 7.20
C LYS A 77 9.73 -9.52 6.51
N ASN A 78 10.90 -9.48 5.90
CA ASN A 78 11.53 -10.67 5.34
C ASN A 78 12.36 -11.35 6.44
N ILE A 79 12.14 -12.64 6.62
CA ILE A 79 12.94 -13.46 7.53
C ILE A 79 13.38 -14.71 6.80
N LYS A 80 14.37 -15.39 7.35
CA LYS A 80 14.80 -16.69 6.84
C LYS A 80 14.47 -17.77 7.86
N ILE A 81 13.79 -18.80 7.40
CA ILE A 81 13.49 -19.98 8.21
C ILE A 81 14.01 -21.18 7.43
N ASN A 82 14.96 -21.90 8.03
CA ASN A 82 15.58 -23.07 7.39
C ASN A 82 16.10 -22.77 5.98
N GLY A 83 16.71 -21.60 5.81
CA GLY A 83 17.27 -21.18 4.52
C GLY A 83 16.27 -20.64 3.53
N LYS A 84 14.99 -20.63 3.86
CA LYS A 84 13.94 -20.11 2.98
C LYS A 84 13.52 -18.71 3.39
N ASN A 85 13.30 -17.84 2.40
CA ASN A 85 12.79 -16.51 2.65
C ASN A 85 11.29 -16.57 2.89
N VAL A 86 10.86 -15.96 3.99
CA VAL A 86 9.45 -15.90 4.37
C VAL A 86 9.10 -14.45 4.64
N LYS A 87 7.92 -14.02 4.16
CA LYS A 87 7.40 -12.68 4.46
C LYS A 87 6.37 -12.78 5.57
N LEU A 88 6.54 -11.93 6.57
CA LEU A 88 5.55 -11.74 7.62
C LEU A 88 4.88 -10.40 7.39
N TYR A 89 3.56 -10.34 7.53
CA TYR A 89 2.77 -9.15 7.24
C TYR A 89 2.08 -8.63 8.49
N SER A 90 1.96 -7.30 8.56
CA SER A 90 1.07 -6.67 9.53
C SER A 90 -0.37 -6.74 9.04
N ASN A 91 -1.30 -6.32 9.89
CA ASN A 91 -2.66 -6.08 9.45
C ASN A 91 -2.68 -4.93 8.45
N TRP A 92 -3.68 -4.92 7.57
CA TRP A 92 -3.89 -3.81 6.66
C TRP A 92 -4.30 -2.56 7.44
N SER A 93 -3.85 -1.40 6.98
CA SER A 93 -4.36 -0.12 7.47
C SER A 93 -5.82 0.04 7.07
N LYS A 94 -6.49 1.03 7.68
CA LYS A 94 -7.80 1.44 7.17
C LYS A 94 -7.61 1.98 5.75
N ALA A 95 -8.58 1.70 4.90
CA ALA A 95 -8.54 2.17 3.53
C ALA A 95 -8.95 3.63 3.45
N LYS A 96 -8.35 4.36 2.51
CA LYS A 96 -8.78 5.69 2.12
C LYS A 96 -9.17 5.65 0.65
N SER A 97 -10.10 6.50 0.27
CA SER A 97 -10.53 6.55 -1.12
C SER A 97 -9.99 7.78 -1.83
N VAL A 98 -9.87 7.67 -3.14
CA VAL A 98 -9.41 8.75 -4.00
C VAL A 98 -10.07 8.58 -5.37
N THR A 99 -10.43 9.71 -6.00
CA THR A 99 -10.95 9.69 -7.36
C THR A 99 -9.88 10.29 -8.27
N THR A 100 -9.49 9.52 -9.28
CA THR A 100 -8.44 9.95 -10.21
C THR A 100 -8.90 11.16 -11.02
N LYS A 101 -7.93 11.98 -11.43
CA LYS A 101 -8.20 13.15 -12.26
C LYS A 101 -8.05 12.82 -13.73
N LYS A 102 -8.77 13.58 -14.54
CA LYS A 102 -8.68 13.49 -15.99
C LYS A 102 -7.33 13.99 -16.50
#